data_fa89853766b5ed3be8dcece87531fdef
#
_entry.id   fa89853766b5ed3be8dcece87531fdef
#
_cell.length_a   1.000
_cell.length_b   1.000
_cell.length_c   1.000
_cell.angle_alpha   90.00
_cell.angle_beta   90.00
_cell.angle_gamma   90.00
#
_symmetry.space_group_name_H-M   'P 1'
#
loop_
_entity.id
_entity.type
_entity.pdbx_description
1 polymer ?
#
loop_
_entity_poly.entity_id
_entity_poly.type
_entity_poly.pdbx_seq_one_letter_code
_entity_poly.pdbx_strand_id
1 'polypeptide(L)'
;MTQLADILNATAEPCPVVMGLRLVPYSVGHSLVLHRMGSPLVIGGHVDRANLMEAVLVCSQPIQESLKAMRSPIRGLVIWLWAKRIKRLSFDAEFQKWNDWMAKQSTAPEILSKPGKGRPLAMPWPERMLACCMDIGLREDTVLAMPIGDAERLVLARAETHGDVELWSPKDEELWRWIKQQEATNN
;
A
#
# COMPACT_ATOMS: atom_id res chain seq x y z
N MET A 1 2.93 21.12 10.74
CA MET A 1 2.43 21.62 9.44
C MET A 1 2.94 20.80 8.24
N THR A 2 4.00 20.02 8.38
CA THR A 2 4.60 19.19 7.32
C THR A 2 3.71 18.00 6.89
N GLN A 3 3.04 17.33 7.82
CA GLN A 3 2.23 16.13 7.51
C GLN A 3 1.03 16.39 6.59
N LEU A 4 0.35 17.53 6.71
CA LEU A 4 -0.79 17.84 5.82
C LEU A 4 -0.33 18.14 4.40
N ALA A 5 0.83 18.78 4.25
CA ALA A 5 1.46 19.03 2.95
C ALA A 5 1.93 17.70 2.30
N ASP A 6 2.46 16.76 3.08
CA ASP A 6 2.88 15.45 2.59
C ASP A 6 1.68 14.59 2.18
N ILE A 7 0.55 14.70 2.90
CA ILE A 7 -0.72 14.06 2.52
C ILE A 7 -1.25 14.62 1.20
N LEU A 8 -1.25 15.94 1.05
CA LEU A 8 -1.70 16.60 -0.17
C LEU A 8 -0.75 16.33 -1.35
N ASN A 9 0.55 16.25 -1.09
CA ASN A 9 1.55 15.91 -2.11
C ASN A 9 1.48 14.46 -2.54
N ALA A 10 1.22 13.50 -1.64
CA ALA A 10 1.03 12.10 -1.98
C ALA A 10 -0.19 11.87 -2.90
N THR A 11 -1.21 12.73 -2.78
CA THR A 11 -2.38 12.72 -3.67
C THR A 11 -2.16 13.50 -4.96
N ALA A 12 -1.18 14.41 -5.01
CA ALA A 12 -0.91 15.28 -6.16
C ALA A 12 0.23 14.76 -7.06
N GLU A 13 1.07 13.84 -6.59
CA GLU A 13 2.10 13.25 -7.44
C GLU A 13 1.49 12.37 -8.53
N PRO A 14 1.89 12.57 -9.80
CA PRO A 14 1.40 11.72 -10.87
C PRO A 14 1.86 10.28 -10.63
N CYS A 15 0.90 9.37 -10.58
CA CYS A 15 1.19 7.94 -10.45
C CYS A 15 2.17 7.48 -11.54
N PRO A 16 3.19 6.68 -11.20
CA PRO A 16 4.24 6.29 -12.12
C PRO A 16 3.71 5.38 -13.23
N VAL A 17 4.50 5.31 -14.31
CA VAL A 17 4.31 4.33 -15.37
C VAL A 17 5.25 3.17 -15.10
N VAL A 18 4.68 1.99 -14.85
CA VAL A 18 5.39 0.72 -14.63
C VAL A 18 4.99 -0.24 -15.74
N MET A 19 5.95 -0.88 -16.37
CA MET A 19 5.72 -1.79 -17.51
C MET A 19 4.82 -1.19 -18.62
N GLY A 20 4.90 0.13 -18.80
CA GLY A 20 4.12 0.85 -19.81
C GLY A 20 2.66 1.14 -19.44
N LEU A 21 2.22 0.80 -18.25
CA LEU A 21 0.91 1.15 -17.70
C LEU A 21 1.05 2.17 -16.58
N ARG A 22 0.18 3.18 -16.58
CA ARG A 22 0.09 4.14 -15.48
C ARG A 22 -0.63 3.47 -14.30
N LEU A 23 -0.03 3.54 -13.13
CA LEU A 23 -0.66 3.05 -11.91
C LEU A 23 -1.70 4.07 -11.41
N VAL A 24 -2.63 3.60 -10.60
CA VAL A 24 -3.56 4.44 -9.83
C VAL A 24 -3.19 4.37 -8.34
N PRO A 25 -3.71 5.23 -7.46
CA PRO A 25 -3.46 5.11 -6.02
C PRO A 25 -3.77 3.71 -5.52
N TYR A 26 -2.85 3.15 -4.74
CA TYR A 26 -2.99 1.79 -4.21
C TYR A 26 -4.06 1.74 -3.13
N SER A 27 -5.15 1.04 -3.37
CA SER A 27 -6.28 0.96 -2.47
C SER A 27 -6.32 -0.34 -1.65
N VAL A 28 -7.14 -0.35 -0.61
CA VAL A 28 -7.43 -1.56 0.19
C VAL A 28 -7.89 -2.72 -0.71
N GLY A 29 -8.71 -2.43 -1.71
CA GLY A 29 -9.18 -3.44 -2.67
C GLY A 29 -8.07 -4.02 -3.54
N HIS A 30 -7.09 -3.21 -3.99
CA HIS A 30 -5.93 -3.72 -4.72
C HIS A 30 -5.09 -4.65 -3.84
N SER A 31 -4.84 -4.25 -2.58
CA SER A 31 -4.12 -5.07 -1.62
C SER A 31 -4.82 -6.41 -1.38
N LEU A 32 -6.14 -6.38 -1.19
CA LEU A 32 -6.96 -7.57 -0.97
C LEU A 32 -6.91 -8.53 -2.17
N VAL A 33 -7.02 -8.01 -3.39
CA VAL A 33 -6.97 -8.82 -4.61
C VAL A 33 -5.59 -9.46 -4.76
N LEU A 34 -4.51 -8.68 -4.64
CA LEU A 34 -3.15 -9.22 -4.76
C LEU A 34 -2.85 -10.25 -3.68
N HIS A 35 -3.32 -10.04 -2.45
CA HIS A 35 -3.17 -11.00 -1.38
C HIS A 35 -3.92 -12.33 -1.69
N ARG A 36 -5.17 -12.25 -2.15
CA ARG A 36 -5.97 -13.43 -2.52
C ARG A 36 -5.42 -14.17 -3.74
N MET A 37 -4.73 -13.47 -4.63
CA MET A 37 -4.00 -14.09 -5.74
C MET A 37 -2.70 -14.75 -5.30
N GLY A 38 -2.28 -14.59 -4.06
CA GLY A 38 -1.00 -15.09 -3.56
C GLY A 38 0.19 -14.35 -4.17
N SER A 39 0.04 -13.07 -4.51
CA SER A 39 1.10 -12.29 -5.14
C SER A 39 2.30 -12.13 -4.20
N PRO A 40 3.51 -12.57 -4.60
CA PRO A 40 4.71 -12.45 -3.77
C PRO A 40 5.09 -10.99 -3.49
N LEU A 41 4.57 -10.05 -4.24
CA LEU A 41 4.76 -8.60 -4.02
C LEU A 41 4.11 -8.09 -2.72
N VAL A 42 3.11 -8.80 -2.19
CA VAL A 42 2.40 -8.42 -0.95
C VAL A 42 2.55 -9.46 0.16
N ILE A 43 2.72 -10.73 -0.17
CA ILE A 43 2.89 -11.80 0.83
C ILE A 43 4.36 -12.13 1.10
N GLY A 44 5.27 -11.59 0.31
CA GLY A 44 6.69 -11.91 0.32
C GLY A 44 7.04 -13.16 -0.50
N GLY A 45 8.29 -13.27 -0.90
CA GLY A 45 8.80 -14.38 -1.69
C GLY A 45 9.59 -13.92 -2.92
N HIS A 46 9.87 -14.88 -3.80
CA HIS A 46 10.58 -14.58 -5.05
C HIS A 46 9.63 -13.94 -6.06
N VAL A 47 10.01 -12.77 -6.54
CA VAL A 47 9.23 -12.01 -7.53
C VAL A 47 9.84 -12.20 -8.91
N ASP A 48 9.05 -12.67 -9.84
CA ASP A 48 9.41 -12.75 -11.25
C ASP A 48 8.65 -11.69 -12.09
N ARG A 49 8.95 -11.68 -13.39
CA ARG A 49 8.33 -10.75 -14.34
C ARG A 49 6.81 -10.95 -14.43
N ALA A 50 6.32 -12.18 -14.34
CA ALA A 50 4.89 -12.49 -14.44
C ALA A 50 4.14 -11.95 -13.22
N ASN A 51 4.70 -12.11 -12.02
CA ASN A 51 4.15 -11.56 -10.79
C ASN A 51 4.04 -10.03 -10.85
N LEU A 52 5.10 -9.35 -11.34
CA LEU A 52 5.06 -7.90 -11.49
C LEU A 52 4.02 -7.47 -12.54
N MET A 53 3.91 -8.19 -13.66
CA MET A 53 2.90 -7.93 -14.68
C MET A 53 1.47 -8.04 -14.11
N GLU A 54 1.19 -9.08 -13.36
CA GLU A 54 -0.13 -9.28 -12.74
C GLU A 54 -0.47 -8.14 -11.77
N ALA A 55 0.47 -7.76 -10.92
CA ALA A 55 0.27 -6.69 -9.96
C ALA A 55 0.07 -5.32 -10.65
N VAL A 56 0.89 -5.01 -11.66
CA VAL A 56 0.76 -3.78 -12.47
C VAL A 56 -0.60 -3.74 -13.17
N LEU A 57 -1.07 -4.87 -13.71
CA LEU A 57 -2.38 -4.93 -14.37
C LEU A 57 -3.52 -4.67 -13.40
N VAL A 58 -3.44 -5.22 -12.18
CA VAL A 58 -4.42 -4.98 -11.11
C VAL A 58 -4.41 -3.50 -10.68
N CYS A 59 -3.24 -2.90 -10.51
CA CYS A 59 -3.07 -1.54 -10.00
C CYS A 59 -3.05 -0.44 -11.07
N SER A 60 -3.27 -0.78 -12.34
CA SER A 60 -3.37 0.20 -13.44
C SER A 60 -4.77 0.79 -13.63
N GLN A 61 -5.75 0.32 -12.90
CA GLN A 61 -7.15 0.75 -13.01
C GLN A 61 -7.77 0.82 -11.60
N PRO A 62 -8.83 1.63 -11.40
CA PRO A 62 -9.62 1.57 -10.17
C PRO A 62 -10.08 0.14 -9.88
N ILE A 63 -10.11 -0.25 -8.61
CA ILE A 63 -10.33 -1.65 -8.20
C ILE A 63 -11.57 -2.30 -8.84
N GLN A 64 -12.65 -1.56 -8.98
CA GLN A 64 -13.89 -2.09 -9.56
C GLN A 64 -13.75 -2.40 -11.06
N GLU A 65 -12.97 -1.61 -11.78
CA GLU A 65 -12.65 -1.85 -13.19
C GLU A 65 -11.67 -3.01 -13.33
N SER A 66 -10.68 -3.09 -12.45
CA SER A 66 -9.75 -4.22 -12.39
C SER A 66 -10.49 -5.55 -12.18
N LEU A 67 -11.46 -5.60 -11.27
CA LEU A 67 -12.28 -6.79 -11.04
C LEU A 67 -13.13 -7.18 -12.26
N LYS A 68 -13.66 -6.19 -12.99
CA LYS A 68 -14.37 -6.43 -14.26
C LYS A 68 -13.43 -6.96 -15.34
N ALA A 69 -12.25 -6.33 -15.49
CA ALA A 69 -11.23 -6.74 -16.45
C ALA A 69 -10.72 -8.15 -16.17
N MET A 70 -10.59 -8.55 -14.90
CA MET A 70 -10.19 -9.90 -14.51
C MET A 70 -11.18 -10.97 -14.95
N ARG A 71 -12.45 -10.63 -15.07
CA ARG A 71 -13.53 -11.55 -15.53
C ARG A 71 -13.70 -11.56 -17.04
N SER A 72 -12.99 -10.68 -17.77
CA SER A 72 -13.14 -10.55 -19.22
C SER A 72 -12.54 -11.76 -19.95
N PRO A 73 -13.29 -12.37 -20.91
CA PRO A 73 -12.80 -13.51 -21.69
C PRO A 73 -11.62 -13.15 -22.60
N ILE A 74 -11.46 -11.87 -22.96
CA ILE A 74 -10.35 -11.41 -23.83
C ILE A 74 -9.08 -11.06 -23.03
N ARG A 75 -9.11 -11.20 -21.70
CA ARG A 75 -7.99 -10.85 -20.81
C ARG A 75 -6.68 -11.52 -21.25
N GLY A 76 -6.74 -12.81 -21.58
CA GLY A 76 -5.56 -13.57 -22.03
C GLY A 76 -4.89 -12.98 -23.27
N LEU A 77 -5.68 -12.53 -24.26
CA LEU A 77 -5.17 -11.88 -25.46
C LEU A 77 -4.52 -10.53 -25.14
N VAL A 78 -5.17 -9.73 -24.31
CA VAL A 78 -4.64 -8.42 -23.88
C VAL A 78 -3.31 -8.59 -23.14
N ILE A 79 -3.21 -9.52 -22.21
CA ILE A 79 -1.98 -9.82 -21.47
C ILE A 79 -0.88 -10.28 -22.43
N TRP A 80 -1.20 -11.15 -23.38
CA TRP A 80 -0.23 -11.66 -24.35
C TRP A 80 0.33 -10.54 -25.25
N LEU A 81 -0.52 -9.65 -25.78
CA LEU A 81 -0.10 -8.50 -26.57
C LEU A 81 0.77 -7.54 -25.77
N TRP A 82 0.36 -7.27 -24.52
CA TRP A 82 1.13 -6.42 -23.63
C TRP A 82 2.47 -7.04 -23.26
N ALA A 83 2.54 -8.33 -22.95
CA ALA A 83 3.78 -9.05 -22.68
C ALA A 83 4.78 -8.94 -23.83
N LYS A 84 4.31 -9.03 -25.10
CA LYS A 84 5.17 -8.81 -26.27
C LYS A 84 5.74 -7.39 -26.32
N ARG A 85 4.92 -6.39 -26.00
CA ARG A 85 5.32 -4.97 -26.03
C ARG A 85 6.38 -4.65 -24.98
N ILE A 86 6.25 -5.20 -23.76
CA ILE A 86 7.15 -4.91 -22.64
C ILE A 86 8.39 -5.82 -22.59
N LYS A 87 8.53 -6.77 -23.51
CA LYS A 87 9.64 -7.73 -23.52
C LYS A 87 11.03 -7.07 -23.48
N ARG A 88 11.16 -5.84 -24.02
CA ARG A 88 12.41 -5.08 -24.08
C ARG A 88 12.71 -4.27 -22.81
N LEU A 89 11.76 -4.15 -21.88
CA LEU A 89 11.96 -3.40 -20.64
C LEU A 89 12.83 -4.21 -19.68
N SER A 90 13.71 -3.54 -18.95
CA SER A 90 14.49 -4.16 -17.89
C SER A 90 13.56 -4.49 -16.72
N PHE A 91 13.58 -5.75 -16.26
CA PHE A 91 12.79 -6.18 -15.12
C PHE A 91 13.19 -5.40 -13.85
N ASP A 92 14.49 -5.29 -13.57
CA ASP A 92 14.99 -4.65 -12.35
C ASP A 92 14.60 -3.17 -12.30
N ALA A 93 14.69 -2.46 -13.44
CA ALA A 93 14.28 -1.05 -13.49
C ALA A 93 12.77 -0.86 -13.25
N GLU A 94 11.94 -1.74 -13.80
CA GLU A 94 10.48 -1.68 -13.63
C GLU A 94 10.07 -2.12 -12.21
N PHE A 95 10.76 -3.11 -11.65
CA PHE A 95 10.57 -3.55 -10.27
C PHE A 95 10.97 -2.46 -9.25
N GLN A 96 12.07 -1.74 -9.52
CA GLN A 96 12.45 -0.60 -8.67
C GLN A 96 11.39 0.50 -8.69
N LYS A 97 10.83 0.86 -9.86
CA LYS A 97 9.73 1.83 -9.94
C LYS A 97 8.49 1.39 -9.15
N TRP A 98 8.18 0.09 -9.18
CA TRP A 98 7.11 -0.49 -8.37
C TRP A 98 7.39 -0.32 -6.88
N ASN A 99 8.59 -0.67 -6.41
CA ASN A 99 8.97 -0.56 -5.01
C ASN A 99 8.94 0.88 -4.52
N ASP A 100 9.47 1.81 -5.30
CA ASP A 100 9.46 3.25 -5.00
C ASP A 100 8.03 3.78 -4.89
N TRP A 101 7.15 3.31 -5.76
CA TRP A 101 5.74 3.66 -5.70
C TRP A 101 5.07 3.07 -4.46
N MET A 102 5.27 1.78 -4.17
CA MET A 102 4.70 1.12 -2.98
C MET A 102 5.16 1.77 -1.68
N ALA A 103 6.43 2.15 -1.57
CA ALA A 103 6.96 2.83 -0.39
C ALA A 103 6.25 4.16 -0.10
N LYS A 104 5.74 4.84 -1.14
CA LYS A 104 4.98 6.08 -0.99
C LYS A 104 3.51 5.87 -0.62
N GLN A 105 2.96 4.67 -0.77
CA GLN A 105 1.55 4.40 -0.50
C GLN A 105 1.26 4.22 1.00
N SER A 106 2.21 3.71 1.77
CA SER A 106 2.09 3.57 3.22
C SER A 106 2.65 4.82 3.89
N THR A 107 1.76 5.73 4.27
CA THR A 107 2.08 6.97 5.00
C THR A 107 1.54 6.93 6.42
N ALA A 108 1.34 5.73 6.96
CA ALA A 108 0.88 5.56 8.33
C ALA A 108 1.91 6.13 9.32
N PRO A 109 1.48 6.80 10.38
CA PRO A 109 2.36 7.24 11.46
C PRO A 109 3.02 6.03 12.12
N GLU A 110 4.25 6.21 12.58
CA GLU A 110 4.95 5.17 13.34
C GLU A 110 4.21 4.88 14.63
N ILE A 111 4.03 3.61 14.94
CA ILE A 111 3.42 3.16 16.19
C ILE A 111 4.52 3.02 17.22
N LEU A 112 4.37 3.67 18.37
CA LEU A 112 5.11 3.35 19.58
C LEU A 112 4.65 1.98 20.08
N SER A 113 5.11 0.91 19.43
CA SER A 113 4.75 -0.43 19.87
C SER A 113 5.46 -0.74 21.18
N LYS A 114 4.72 -0.76 22.28
CA LYS A 114 5.14 -1.57 23.44
C LYS A 114 5.21 -3.01 22.94
N PRO A 115 6.34 -3.72 23.17
CA PRO A 115 6.42 -5.14 22.83
C PRO A 115 5.36 -5.90 23.64
N GLY A 116 4.16 -5.93 23.11
CA GLY A 116 3.08 -6.72 23.64
C GLY A 116 3.29 -8.17 23.22
N LYS A 117 2.88 -9.12 24.04
CA LYS A 117 2.76 -10.52 23.66
C LYS A 117 1.61 -10.65 22.66
N GLY A 118 1.81 -10.08 21.46
CA GLY A 118 0.81 -10.12 20.40
C GLY A 118 0.54 -11.55 19.99
N ARG A 119 -0.70 -11.98 20.11
CA ARG A 119 -1.14 -13.26 19.57
C ARG A 119 -1.10 -13.14 18.04
N PRO A 120 -0.47 -14.09 17.31
CA PRO A 120 -0.49 -14.07 15.86
C PRO A 120 -1.94 -14.06 15.38
N LEU A 121 -2.28 -13.06 14.57
CA LEU A 121 -3.63 -12.92 14.02
C LEU A 121 -3.75 -13.81 12.78
N ALA A 122 -4.74 -14.68 12.76
CA ALA A 122 -4.94 -15.64 11.67
C ALA A 122 -5.40 -14.95 10.37
N MET A 123 -6.05 -13.80 10.46
CA MET A 123 -6.60 -13.11 9.29
C MET A 123 -5.56 -12.18 8.66
N PRO A 124 -5.40 -12.20 7.32
CA PRO A 124 -4.50 -11.31 6.61
C PRO A 124 -4.80 -9.84 6.85
N TRP A 125 -3.75 -9.01 6.76
CA TRP A 125 -3.84 -7.60 7.06
C TRP A 125 -4.89 -6.83 6.22
N PRO A 126 -5.03 -7.04 4.87
CA PRO A 126 -6.03 -6.31 4.08
C PRO A 126 -7.48 -6.63 4.48
N GLU A 127 -7.74 -7.86 4.88
CA GLU A 127 -9.08 -8.29 5.33
C GLU A 127 -9.42 -7.69 6.70
N ARG A 128 -8.43 -7.59 7.60
CA ARG A 128 -8.59 -6.89 8.88
C ARG A 128 -8.85 -5.40 8.69
N MET A 129 -8.13 -4.77 7.76
CA MET A 129 -8.32 -3.37 7.41
C MET A 129 -9.73 -3.11 6.91
N LEU A 130 -10.21 -3.96 5.99
CA LEU A 130 -11.57 -3.89 5.48
C LEU A 130 -12.59 -4.02 6.62
N ALA A 131 -12.45 -5.04 7.47
CA ALA A 131 -13.35 -5.26 8.60
C ALA A 131 -13.37 -4.08 9.59
N CYS A 132 -12.18 -3.56 9.95
CA CYS A 132 -12.08 -2.41 10.85
C CYS A 132 -12.74 -1.15 10.27
N CYS A 133 -12.56 -0.87 8.99
CA CYS A 133 -13.18 0.28 8.34
C CYS A 133 -14.71 0.12 8.23
N MET A 134 -15.20 -1.09 7.96
CA MET A 134 -16.64 -1.37 7.96
C MET A 134 -17.25 -1.25 9.37
N ASP A 135 -16.53 -1.65 10.40
CA ASP A 135 -16.95 -1.52 11.79
C ASP A 135 -17.05 -0.04 12.26
N ILE A 136 -16.34 0.87 11.61
CA ILE A 136 -16.47 2.33 11.78
C ILE A 136 -17.72 2.87 11.05
N GLY A 137 -18.44 2.05 10.31
CA GLY A 137 -19.65 2.41 9.56
C GLY A 137 -19.41 2.79 8.10
N LEU A 138 -18.21 2.56 7.57
CA LEU A 138 -17.94 2.78 6.14
C LEU A 138 -18.52 1.65 5.30
N ARG A 139 -18.99 1.99 4.10
CA ARG A 139 -19.49 0.99 3.16
C ARG A 139 -18.34 0.24 2.51
N GLU A 140 -18.54 -1.05 2.23
CA GLU A 140 -17.53 -1.91 1.61
C GLU A 140 -16.95 -1.32 0.32
N ASP A 141 -17.81 -0.83 -0.58
CA ASP A 141 -17.39 -0.23 -1.85
C ASP A 141 -16.48 1.00 -1.66
N THR A 142 -16.78 1.80 -0.65
CA THR A 142 -15.96 2.96 -0.26
C THR A 142 -14.60 2.53 0.28
N VAL A 143 -14.58 1.54 1.18
CA VAL A 143 -13.33 1.03 1.76
C VAL A 143 -12.45 0.38 0.70
N LEU A 144 -13.02 -0.41 -0.19
CA LEU A 144 -12.27 -1.06 -1.28
C LEU A 144 -11.62 -0.04 -2.23
N ALA A 145 -12.25 1.10 -2.45
CA ALA A 145 -11.71 2.18 -3.29
C ALA A 145 -10.76 3.12 -2.53
N MET A 146 -10.73 3.06 -1.19
CA MET A 146 -9.95 3.95 -0.34
C MET A 146 -8.45 3.68 -0.50
N PRO A 147 -7.60 4.72 -0.68
CA PRO A 147 -6.16 4.59 -0.62
C PRO A 147 -5.72 3.92 0.68
N ILE A 148 -4.73 3.05 0.60
CA ILE A 148 -4.35 2.21 1.73
C ILE A 148 -3.83 3.03 2.91
N GLY A 149 -3.06 4.08 2.65
CA GLY A 149 -2.57 4.99 3.69
C GLY A 149 -3.70 5.72 4.44
N ASP A 150 -4.80 6.05 3.76
CA ASP A 150 -5.97 6.68 4.41
C ASP A 150 -6.70 5.67 5.30
N ALA A 151 -6.86 4.43 4.84
CA ALA A 151 -7.45 3.36 5.64
C ALA A 151 -6.59 3.03 6.88
N GLU A 152 -5.27 2.99 6.74
CA GLU A 152 -4.33 2.81 7.85
C GLU A 152 -4.49 3.90 8.89
N ARG A 153 -4.54 5.16 8.47
CA ARG A 153 -4.73 6.30 9.38
C ARG A 153 -6.05 6.23 10.14
N LEU A 154 -7.14 5.87 9.46
CA LEU A 154 -8.45 5.73 10.10
C LEU A 154 -8.44 4.63 11.17
N VAL A 155 -7.85 3.47 10.87
CA VAL A 155 -7.75 2.36 11.81
C VAL A 155 -6.86 2.74 13.00
N LEU A 156 -5.73 3.40 12.75
CA LEU A 156 -4.82 3.85 13.80
C LEU A 156 -5.45 4.93 14.68
N ALA A 157 -6.13 5.92 14.10
CA ALA A 157 -6.83 6.96 14.85
C ALA A 157 -7.91 6.38 15.75
N ARG A 158 -8.63 5.35 15.27
CA ARG A 158 -9.59 4.63 16.10
C ARG A 158 -8.91 3.87 17.24
N ALA A 159 -7.85 3.12 16.93
CA ALA A 159 -7.12 2.37 17.95
C ALA A 159 -6.53 3.29 19.03
N GLU A 160 -6.03 4.47 18.65
CA GLU A 160 -5.55 5.50 19.59
C GLU A 160 -6.69 6.03 20.47
N THR A 161 -7.85 6.34 19.89
CA THR A 161 -9.02 6.83 20.68
C THR A 161 -9.55 5.80 21.65
N HIS A 162 -9.36 4.50 21.37
CA HIS A 162 -9.70 3.40 22.29
C HIS A 162 -8.58 3.04 23.28
N GLY A 163 -7.39 3.65 23.12
CA GLY A 163 -6.23 3.38 23.98
C GLY A 163 -5.50 2.05 23.66
N ASP A 164 -5.78 1.47 22.49
CA ASP A 164 -5.17 0.20 22.06
C ASP A 164 -3.74 0.40 21.52
N VAL A 165 -3.44 1.58 21.01
CA VAL A 165 -2.13 1.98 20.48
C VAL A 165 -1.77 3.38 20.95
N GLU A 166 -0.48 3.64 21.03
CA GLU A 166 0.08 4.95 21.26
C GLU A 166 0.84 5.35 20.00
N LEU A 167 0.43 6.45 19.38
CA LEU A 167 1.08 6.97 18.18
C LEU A 167 2.17 7.97 18.57
N TRP A 168 3.20 8.08 17.74
CA TRP A 168 4.20 9.12 17.91
C TRP A 168 3.55 10.49 17.73
N SER A 169 3.64 11.30 18.77
CA SER A 169 3.23 12.70 18.66
C SER A 169 4.34 13.51 17.97
N PRO A 170 4.01 14.69 17.40
CA PRO A 170 5.04 15.59 16.86
C PRO A 170 6.13 15.96 17.89
N LYS A 171 5.80 15.99 19.19
CA LYS A 171 6.75 16.22 20.27
C LYS A 171 7.72 15.06 20.47
N ASP A 172 7.24 13.83 20.32
CA ASP A 172 8.07 12.64 20.43
C ASP A 172 9.05 12.56 19.26
N GLU A 173 8.60 12.94 18.04
CA GLU A 173 9.49 13.05 16.88
C GLU A 173 10.59 14.11 17.07
N GLU A 174 10.23 15.28 17.62
CA GLU A 174 11.21 16.34 17.93
C GLU A 174 12.23 15.86 18.96
N LEU A 175 11.76 15.23 20.04
CA LEU A 175 12.62 14.66 21.08
C LEU A 175 13.56 13.60 20.51
N TRP A 176 13.04 12.70 19.67
CA TRP A 176 13.84 11.65 19.04
C TRP A 176 14.88 12.18 18.07
N ARG A 177 14.53 13.21 17.27
CA ARG A 177 15.50 13.89 16.40
C ARG A 177 16.61 14.55 17.22
N TRP A 178 16.25 15.19 18.32
CA TRP A 178 17.22 15.79 19.24
C TRP A 178 18.17 14.74 19.84
N ILE A 179 17.65 13.60 20.31
CA ILE A 179 18.47 12.50 20.85
C ILE A 179 19.45 11.99 19.78
N LYS A 180 18.98 11.72 18.56
CA LYS A 180 19.86 11.28 17.47
C LYS A 180 20.96 12.29 17.12
N GLN A 181 20.66 13.58 17.17
CA GLN A 181 21.66 14.62 16.95
C GLN A 181 22.73 14.62 18.05
N GLN A 182 22.35 14.42 19.31
CA GLN A 182 23.28 14.35 20.41
C GLN A 182 24.18 13.10 20.31
N GLU A 183 23.65 11.96 19.93
CA GLU A 183 24.42 10.74 19.70
C GLU A 183 25.44 10.90 18.55
N ALA A 184 25.06 11.56 17.47
CA ALA A 184 25.94 11.84 16.33
C ALA A 184 27.05 12.86 16.66
N THR A 185 26.86 13.70 17.68
CA THR A 185 27.84 14.72 18.08
C THR A 185 28.83 14.17 19.12
N ASN A 186 28.46 13.09 19.80
CA ASN A 186 29.31 12.45 20.87
C ASN A 186 30.12 11.27 20.34
N ASN A 187 30.03 10.90 19.06
CA ASN A 187 30.87 9.93 18.36
C ASN A 187 31.81 10.61 17.37
#